data_638bd4dbacaefe4cbdf91a111171f2e3
#
_entry.id   638bd4dbacaefe4cbdf91a111171f2e3
#
_cell.length_a   1.000
_cell.length_b   1.000
_cell.length_c   1.000
_cell.angle_alpha   90.00
_cell.angle_beta   90.00
_cell.angle_gamma   90.00
#
_symmetry.space_group_name_H-M   'P 1'
#
loop_
_entity.id
_entity.type
_entity.pdbx_description
1 polymer ?
#
loop_
_entity_poly.entity_id
_entity_poly.type
_entity_poly.pdbx_seq_one_letter_code
_entity_poly.pdbx_strand_id
1 'polypeptide(L)'
;MKKLLILSAVLSAALAANAQPWQQPEIVSQADRSTVEFVVRDAKPILMDIYQFKDRKAEGKRPVFIYSFGGAWAMGSRVDALCNPLYDHLCEKGWVCVAIDYRLGAARGRDGKPLITPPEGYNSFQYSIDIGVEDLYAATAWLIAHAEEYDIDPEKIVISGSSAGAINSMNAEYYLCTGHRLAKENLPEGFNYAGVIPMAGAVYLTGENDTELRWDRKPCPMCFFHGSADPTVTFDVERGRGRYGFGPYYISRQLYAMDVPYMLNEYYGGDHCMALLPIKWFWNEIDSFLDRIVLGGQDLKVHAVERSSKPRTDANWLDTVRPGQYEAVNRMRGQGAPGGRPQNR
;
A
#
# COMPACT_ATOMS: atom_id res chain seq x y z
N MET A 1 -24.81 -24.67 3.55
CA MET A 1 -23.83 -24.48 2.46
C MET A 1 -24.41 -23.86 1.18
N LYS A 2 -25.66 -24.18 0.75
CA LYS A 2 -26.27 -23.60 -0.48
C LYS A 2 -26.62 -22.10 -0.39
N LYS A 3 -26.83 -21.53 0.81
CA LYS A 3 -27.19 -20.09 0.99
C LYS A 3 -25.99 -19.14 0.87
N LEU A 4 -24.76 -19.61 1.08
CA LEU A 4 -23.54 -18.78 0.98
C LEU A 4 -23.11 -18.56 -0.47
N LEU A 5 -23.41 -19.51 -1.36
CA LEU A 5 -23.05 -19.44 -2.78
C LEU A 5 -23.95 -18.48 -3.59
N ILE A 6 -25.18 -18.26 -3.15
CA ILE A 6 -26.11 -17.34 -3.81
C ILE A 6 -25.77 -15.89 -3.46
N LEU A 7 -25.21 -15.63 -2.27
CA LEU A 7 -24.88 -14.29 -1.81
C LEU A 7 -23.68 -13.68 -2.58
N SER A 8 -22.67 -14.50 -2.92
CA SER A 8 -21.50 -14.03 -3.68
C SER A 8 -21.82 -13.71 -5.13
N ALA A 9 -22.70 -14.47 -5.77
CA ALA A 9 -23.11 -14.25 -7.15
C ALA A 9 -24.03 -13.02 -7.30
N VAL A 10 -24.90 -12.77 -6.32
CA VAL A 10 -25.77 -11.59 -6.29
C VAL A 10 -24.96 -10.32 -5.98
N LEU A 11 -23.91 -10.42 -5.17
CA LEU A 11 -23.04 -9.29 -4.85
C LEU A 11 -22.21 -8.83 -6.06
N SER A 12 -21.69 -9.77 -6.86
CA SER A 12 -20.95 -9.45 -8.09
C SER A 12 -21.87 -8.88 -9.18
N ALA A 13 -23.11 -9.36 -9.27
CA ALA A 13 -24.10 -8.86 -10.23
C ALA A 13 -24.68 -7.50 -9.80
N ALA A 14 -24.89 -7.26 -8.50
CA ALA A 14 -25.38 -5.97 -8.00
C ALA A 14 -24.36 -4.85 -8.15
N LEU A 15 -23.06 -5.15 -8.02
CA LEU A 15 -21.96 -4.19 -8.28
C LEU A 15 -21.86 -3.87 -9.79
N ALA A 16 -22.16 -4.82 -10.66
CA ALA A 16 -22.13 -4.59 -12.10
C ALA A 16 -23.42 -3.93 -12.65
N ALA A 17 -24.58 -4.14 -12.00
CA ALA A 17 -25.87 -3.70 -12.51
C ALA A 17 -26.33 -2.31 -12.02
N ASN A 18 -25.75 -1.80 -10.92
CA ASN A 18 -26.07 -0.48 -10.36
C ASN A 18 -24.88 0.49 -10.29
N ALA A 19 -23.74 0.12 -10.84
CA ALA A 19 -22.67 1.07 -11.10
C ALA A 19 -23.07 1.90 -12.32
N GLN A 20 -23.92 2.90 -12.13
CA GLN A 20 -23.77 4.09 -12.97
C GLN A 20 -22.29 4.49 -12.84
N PRO A 21 -21.57 4.65 -13.97
CA PRO A 21 -20.19 5.11 -13.88
C PRO A 21 -20.23 6.42 -13.12
N TRP A 22 -19.56 6.44 -11.95
CA TRP A 22 -19.35 7.65 -11.18
C TRP A 22 -18.64 8.61 -12.10
N GLN A 23 -19.36 9.55 -12.66
CA GLN A 23 -18.78 10.75 -13.23
C GLN A 23 -18.37 11.67 -12.07
N GLN A 24 -17.33 11.26 -11.32
CA GLN A 24 -16.47 12.30 -10.74
C GLN A 24 -15.94 13.09 -11.94
N PRO A 25 -15.85 14.43 -11.83
CA PRO A 25 -15.07 15.18 -12.79
C PRO A 25 -13.75 14.40 -12.88
N GLU A 26 -13.42 13.93 -14.08
CA GLU A 26 -12.27 13.07 -14.32
C GLU A 26 -11.07 13.86 -13.81
N ILE A 27 -10.53 13.45 -12.65
CA ILE A 27 -9.29 14.04 -12.13
C ILE A 27 -8.20 13.47 -13.03
N VAL A 28 -8.08 14.07 -14.21
CA VAL A 28 -7.04 13.75 -15.16
C VAL A 28 -5.73 14.29 -14.59
N SER A 29 -4.72 13.46 -14.51
CA SER A 29 -3.36 13.91 -14.16
C SER A 29 -2.88 14.95 -15.18
N GLN A 30 -2.21 15.98 -14.69
CA GLN A 30 -1.55 17.00 -15.50
C GLN A 30 -0.15 16.53 -15.95
N ALA A 31 0.43 15.56 -15.26
CA ALA A 31 1.70 14.97 -15.63
C ALA A 31 1.55 14.09 -16.88
N ASP A 32 2.60 14.07 -17.71
CA ASP A 32 2.71 13.10 -18.79
C ASP A 32 2.70 11.69 -18.25
N ARG A 33 1.82 10.85 -18.78
CA ARG A 33 1.72 9.44 -18.40
C ARG A 33 2.16 8.53 -19.52
N SER A 34 3.05 7.59 -19.22
CA SER A 34 3.39 6.48 -20.10
C SER A 34 3.08 5.16 -19.39
N THR A 35 2.52 4.20 -20.12
CA THR A 35 2.24 2.85 -19.61
C THR A 35 3.24 1.89 -20.20
N VAL A 36 3.88 1.08 -19.35
CA VAL A 36 4.87 0.09 -19.76
C VAL A 36 4.55 -1.28 -19.15
N GLU A 37 4.93 -2.33 -19.88
CA GLU A 37 4.98 -3.69 -19.36
C GLU A 37 6.34 -3.88 -18.68
N PHE A 38 6.35 -4.16 -17.38
CA PHE A 38 7.60 -4.34 -16.66
C PHE A 38 7.94 -5.80 -16.39
N VAL A 39 6.94 -6.69 -16.42
CA VAL A 39 7.14 -8.13 -16.27
C VAL A 39 5.94 -8.91 -16.82
N VAL A 40 6.19 -10.14 -17.26
CA VAL A 40 5.14 -11.12 -17.62
C VAL A 40 5.05 -12.20 -16.54
N ARG A 41 3.85 -12.45 -16.03
CA ARG A 41 3.57 -13.52 -15.07
C ARG A 41 2.39 -14.35 -15.58
N ASP A 42 2.52 -15.66 -15.59
CA ASP A 42 1.47 -16.59 -16.06
C ASP A 42 0.91 -16.20 -17.45
N ALA A 43 1.82 -15.87 -18.38
CA ALA A 43 1.52 -15.38 -19.74
C ALA A 43 0.67 -14.09 -19.80
N LYS A 44 0.62 -13.30 -18.73
CA LYS A 44 -0.06 -12.01 -18.67
C LYS A 44 0.95 -10.90 -18.37
N PRO A 45 0.88 -9.77 -19.10
CA PRO A 45 1.69 -8.61 -18.78
C PRO A 45 1.21 -7.98 -17.46
N ILE A 46 2.17 -7.56 -16.65
CA ILE A 46 1.91 -6.68 -15.51
C ILE A 46 2.45 -5.31 -15.86
N LEU A 47 1.61 -4.30 -15.68
CA LEU A 47 1.81 -2.97 -16.20
C LEU A 47 2.10 -1.97 -15.07
N MET A 48 2.85 -0.93 -15.40
CA MET A 48 2.95 0.27 -14.56
C MET A 48 2.72 1.52 -15.39
N ASP A 49 2.22 2.56 -14.73
CA ASP A 49 2.10 3.90 -15.29
C ASP A 49 3.18 4.78 -14.67
N ILE A 50 3.95 5.47 -15.53
CA ILE A 50 5.02 6.38 -15.14
C ILE A 50 4.53 7.79 -15.43
N TYR A 51 4.51 8.64 -14.39
CA TYR A 51 4.07 10.04 -14.41
C TYR A 51 5.27 10.95 -14.23
N GLN A 52 5.41 11.98 -15.08
CA GLN A 52 6.47 12.97 -15.00
C GLN A 52 6.11 14.21 -15.81
N PHE A 53 6.71 15.35 -15.50
CA PHE A 53 6.70 16.51 -16.38
C PHE A 53 7.97 16.51 -17.25
N LYS A 54 7.83 16.12 -18.52
CA LYS A 54 8.97 15.99 -19.47
C LYS A 54 9.64 17.32 -19.80
N ASP A 55 8.87 18.40 -19.75
CA ASP A 55 9.37 19.75 -20.05
C ASP A 55 10.14 20.38 -18.87
N ARG A 56 10.12 19.77 -17.71
CA ARG A 56 10.87 20.21 -16.53
C ARG A 56 12.20 19.48 -16.46
N LYS A 57 13.28 20.21 -16.78
CA LYS A 57 14.64 19.70 -16.53
C LYS A 57 14.90 19.77 -15.02
N ALA A 58 15.09 18.62 -14.40
CA ALA A 58 15.63 18.55 -13.04
C ALA A 58 17.12 18.89 -13.08
N GLU A 59 17.63 19.51 -12.01
CA GLU A 59 19.07 19.60 -11.79
C GLU A 59 19.55 18.23 -11.27
N GLY A 60 19.98 17.35 -12.18
CA GLY A 60 20.42 15.99 -11.88
C GLY A 60 19.33 14.92 -12.05
N LYS A 61 19.65 13.69 -11.66
CA LYS A 61 18.74 12.55 -11.71
C LYS A 61 17.60 12.71 -10.72
N ARG A 62 16.40 12.29 -11.10
CA ARG A 62 15.16 12.49 -10.35
C ARG A 62 14.90 11.34 -9.37
N PRO A 63 14.44 11.62 -8.15
CA PRO A 63 13.98 10.59 -7.24
C PRO A 63 12.67 9.96 -7.75
N VAL A 64 12.41 8.72 -7.29
CA VAL A 64 11.26 7.92 -7.73
C VAL A 64 10.33 7.62 -6.56
N PHE A 65 9.04 7.80 -6.77
CA PHE A 65 7.98 7.42 -5.85
C PHE A 65 7.12 6.30 -6.47
N ILE A 66 7.26 5.06 -5.98
CA ILE A 66 6.48 3.91 -6.44
C ILE A 66 5.27 3.72 -5.53
N TYR A 67 4.08 3.65 -6.11
CA TYR A 67 2.84 3.44 -5.37
C TYR A 67 2.15 2.14 -5.76
N SER A 68 1.78 1.36 -4.73
CA SER A 68 0.99 0.14 -4.82
C SER A 68 -0.40 0.37 -4.23
N PHE A 69 -1.45 0.10 -5.01
CA PHE A 69 -2.84 0.30 -4.57
C PHE A 69 -3.27 -0.69 -3.47
N GLY A 70 -4.33 -0.34 -2.74
CA GLY A 70 -4.99 -1.22 -1.78
C GLY A 70 -6.05 -2.12 -2.43
N GLY A 71 -6.68 -2.99 -1.63
CA GLY A 71 -7.78 -3.84 -2.09
C GLY A 71 -7.67 -5.30 -1.67
N ALA A 72 -6.94 -5.57 -0.56
CA ALA A 72 -6.82 -6.90 0.07
C ALA A 72 -6.35 -8.01 -0.90
N TRP A 73 -5.52 -7.66 -1.89
CA TRP A 73 -5.07 -8.55 -2.98
C TRP A 73 -6.20 -9.21 -3.76
N ALA A 74 -7.43 -8.69 -3.64
CA ALA A 74 -8.62 -9.22 -4.30
C ALA A 74 -9.14 -8.31 -5.41
N MET A 75 -8.84 -7.01 -5.34
CA MET A 75 -9.33 -5.99 -6.27
C MET A 75 -8.39 -4.78 -6.29
N GLY A 76 -8.64 -3.88 -7.24
CA GLY A 76 -7.86 -2.66 -7.45
C GLY A 76 -7.02 -2.72 -8.72
N SER A 77 -6.44 -1.61 -9.08
CA SER A 77 -5.50 -1.47 -10.19
C SER A 77 -4.67 -0.20 -10.02
N ARG A 78 -3.59 -0.07 -10.76
CA ARG A 78 -2.76 1.14 -10.83
C ARG A 78 -3.54 2.37 -11.32
N VAL A 79 -4.62 2.15 -12.05
CA VAL A 79 -5.46 3.23 -12.59
C VAL A 79 -6.47 3.66 -11.53
N ASP A 80 -6.07 4.60 -10.67
CA ASP A 80 -6.93 5.20 -9.65
C ASP A 80 -6.81 6.72 -9.69
N ALA A 81 -7.83 7.39 -10.23
CA ALA A 81 -7.87 8.84 -10.37
C ALA A 81 -7.73 9.60 -9.04
N LEU A 82 -8.01 8.95 -7.91
CA LEU A 82 -7.81 9.51 -6.57
C LEU A 82 -6.33 9.86 -6.31
N CYS A 83 -5.40 9.11 -6.91
CA CYS A 83 -3.97 9.30 -6.71
C CYS A 83 -3.37 10.38 -7.62
N ASN A 84 -4.04 10.75 -8.72
CA ASN A 84 -3.52 11.70 -9.70
C ASN A 84 -3.07 13.03 -9.09
N PRO A 85 -3.83 13.68 -8.18
CA PRO A 85 -3.38 14.93 -7.57
C PRO A 85 -2.08 14.79 -6.76
N LEU A 86 -1.88 13.65 -6.08
CA LEU A 86 -0.63 13.38 -5.38
C LEU A 86 0.53 13.18 -6.35
N TYR A 87 0.30 12.45 -7.46
CA TYR A 87 1.33 12.27 -8.48
C TYR A 87 1.70 13.60 -9.13
N ASP A 88 0.72 14.43 -9.50
CA ASP A 88 0.96 15.76 -10.05
C ASP A 88 1.77 16.62 -9.08
N HIS A 89 1.38 16.65 -7.81
CA HIS A 89 2.09 17.38 -6.75
C HIS A 89 3.57 16.94 -6.62
N LEU A 90 3.81 15.64 -6.57
CA LEU A 90 5.19 15.13 -6.47
C LEU A 90 5.98 15.35 -7.76
N CYS A 91 5.36 15.18 -8.93
CA CYS A 91 5.99 15.49 -10.21
C CYS A 91 6.33 16.98 -10.35
N GLU A 92 5.50 17.89 -9.78
CA GLU A 92 5.81 19.31 -9.68
C GLU A 92 7.07 19.59 -8.85
N LYS A 93 7.35 18.76 -7.88
CA LYS A 93 8.56 18.81 -7.04
C LYS A 93 9.76 18.08 -7.65
N GLY A 94 9.63 17.58 -8.87
CA GLY A 94 10.71 16.92 -9.61
C GLY A 94 10.82 15.42 -9.41
N TRP A 95 9.84 14.77 -8.77
CA TRP A 95 9.78 13.31 -8.63
C TRP A 95 9.27 12.67 -9.92
N VAL A 96 9.68 11.43 -10.16
CA VAL A 96 9.01 10.53 -11.08
C VAL A 96 8.08 9.65 -10.25
N CYS A 97 6.76 9.69 -10.53
CA CYS A 97 5.78 8.87 -9.84
C CYS A 97 5.44 7.64 -10.67
N VAL A 98 5.36 6.50 -10.02
CA VAL A 98 5.10 5.21 -10.68
C VAL A 98 3.98 4.50 -9.95
N ALA A 99 2.88 4.21 -10.66
CA ALA A 99 1.79 3.40 -10.17
C ALA A 99 1.89 1.99 -10.76
N ILE A 100 1.96 0.96 -9.93
CA ILE A 100 2.14 -0.41 -10.40
C ILE A 100 0.87 -1.24 -10.26
N ASP A 101 0.62 -2.13 -11.23
CA ASP A 101 -0.21 -3.31 -10.99
C ASP A 101 0.64 -4.38 -10.28
N TYR A 102 -0.02 -5.27 -9.59
CA TYR A 102 0.57 -6.46 -9.00
C TYR A 102 -0.45 -7.61 -8.98
N ARG A 103 0.01 -8.85 -8.89
CA ARG A 103 -0.87 -10.03 -8.88
C ARG A 103 -1.80 -10.03 -7.67
N LEU A 104 -3.08 -10.28 -7.92
CA LEU A 104 -4.12 -10.29 -6.91
C LEU A 104 -4.32 -11.72 -6.37
N GLY A 105 -3.45 -12.14 -5.44
CA GLY A 105 -3.42 -13.50 -4.91
C GLY A 105 -4.67 -13.96 -4.17
N ALA A 106 -5.51 -13.02 -3.71
CA ALA A 106 -6.79 -13.32 -3.06
C ALA A 106 -8.01 -13.14 -4.00
N ALA A 107 -7.80 -12.75 -5.26
CA ALA A 107 -8.87 -12.55 -6.22
C ALA A 107 -9.58 -13.88 -6.56
N ARG A 108 -10.89 -13.79 -6.79
CA ARG A 108 -11.74 -14.93 -7.11
C ARG A 108 -12.50 -14.69 -8.40
N GLY A 109 -12.70 -15.77 -9.17
CA GLY A 109 -13.54 -15.75 -10.34
C GLY A 109 -15.04 -15.69 -9.99
N ARG A 110 -15.88 -15.54 -11.00
CA ARG A 110 -17.35 -15.53 -10.85
C ARG A 110 -17.91 -16.82 -10.23
N ASP A 111 -17.21 -17.92 -10.35
CA ASP A 111 -17.50 -19.22 -9.75
C ASP A 111 -17.02 -19.34 -8.28
N GLY A 112 -16.43 -18.28 -7.73
CA GLY A 112 -15.91 -18.21 -6.37
C GLY A 112 -14.55 -18.89 -6.16
N LYS A 113 -13.97 -19.47 -7.22
CA LYS A 113 -12.63 -20.10 -7.12
C LYS A 113 -11.52 -19.05 -7.15
N PRO A 114 -10.39 -19.30 -6.47
CA PRO A 114 -9.21 -18.46 -6.60
C PRO A 114 -8.78 -18.31 -8.06
N LEU A 115 -8.44 -17.09 -8.47
CA LEU A 115 -7.83 -16.86 -9.80
C LEU A 115 -6.36 -17.27 -9.83
N ILE A 116 -5.71 -17.19 -8.67
CA ILE A 116 -4.34 -17.67 -8.46
C ILE A 116 -4.39 -18.68 -7.31
N THR A 117 -3.88 -19.88 -7.54
CA THR A 117 -3.84 -20.94 -6.53
C THR A 117 -2.43 -21.01 -5.94
N PRO A 118 -2.29 -20.81 -4.63
CA PRO A 118 -0.97 -20.99 -3.99
C PRO A 118 -0.51 -22.45 -4.12
N PRO A 119 0.81 -22.68 -4.10
CA PRO A 119 1.36 -24.02 -4.01
C PRO A 119 0.79 -24.79 -2.82
N GLU A 120 0.75 -26.12 -2.93
CA GLU A 120 0.26 -26.98 -1.84
C GLU A 120 1.04 -26.72 -0.54
N GLY A 121 0.32 -26.57 0.57
CA GLY A 121 0.88 -26.27 1.88
C GLY A 121 1.29 -24.82 2.10
N TYR A 122 1.21 -23.96 1.08
CA TYR A 122 1.54 -22.55 1.25
C TYR A 122 0.37 -21.79 1.88
N ASN A 123 0.64 -20.95 2.88
CA ASN A 123 -0.36 -20.08 3.45
C ASN A 123 -0.84 -19.06 2.40
N SER A 124 -2.13 -19.05 2.08
CA SER A 124 -2.69 -18.22 0.99
C SER A 124 -2.56 -16.72 1.24
N PHE A 125 -2.58 -16.28 2.50
CA PHE A 125 -2.37 -14.89 2.87
C PHE A 125 -0.92 -14.48 2.63
N GLN A 126 0.05 -15.29 3.11
CA GLN A 126 1.47 -15.05 2.87
C GLN A 126 1.79 -15.09 1.37
N TYR A 127 1.23 -16.04 0.65
CA TYR A 127 1.43 -16.16 -0.79
C TYR A 127 0.94 -14.90 -1.54
N SER A 128 -0.17 -14.30 -1.11
CA SER A 128 -0.67 -13.06 -1.71
C SER A 128 0.29 -11.89 -1.48
N ILE A 129 0.92 -11.82 -0.30
CA ILE A 129 1.96 -10.84 0.01
C ILE A 129 3.19 -11.10 -0.86
N ASP A 130 3.67 -12.33 -0.89
CA ASP A 130 4.91 -12.69 -1.57
C ASP A 130 4.88 -12.39 -3.06
N ILE A 131 3.79 -12.74 -3.75
CA ILE A 131 3.65 -12.43 -5.18
C ILE A 131 3.46 -10.94 -5.43
N GLY A 132 2.83 -10.19 -4.52
CA GLY A 132 2.74 -8.73 -4.59
C GLY A 132 4.09 -8.06 -4.37
N VAL A 133 4.90 -8.56 -3.44
CA VAL A 133 6.28 -8.10 -3.21
C VAL A 133 7.18 -8.43 -4.39
N GLU A 134 7.06 -9.64 -4.94
CA GLU A 134 7.83 -10.05 -6.13
C GLU A 134 7.57 -9.13 -7.32
N ASP A 135 6.30 -8.72 -7.53
CA ASP A 135 5.95 -7.80 -8.61
C ASP A 135 6.44 -6.37 -8.33
N LEU A 136 6.42 -5.91 -7.07
CA LEU A 136 7.03 -4.63 -6.68
C LEU A 136 8.54 -4.62 -6.90
N TYR A 137 9.23 -5.71 -6.59
CA TYR A 137 10.66 -5.85 -6.88
C TYR A 137 10.94 -5.88 -8.38
N ALA A 138 10.10 -6.56 -9.16
CA ALA A 138 10.25 -6.56 -10.62
C ALA A 138 10.10 -5.15 -11.22
N ALA A 139 9.12 -4.36 -10.75
CA ALA A 139 8.96 -2.96 -11.14
C ALA A 139 10.18 -2.12 -10.74
N THR A 140 10.70 -2.32 -9.54
CA THR A 140 11.91 -1.63 -9.04
C THR A 140 13.12 -1.99 -9.91
N ALA A 141 13.35 -3.26 -10.21
CA ALA A 141 14.45 -3.72 -11.05
C ALA A 141 14.34 -3.16 -12.48
N TRP A 142 13.12 -3.12 -13.02
CA TRP A 142 12.88 -2.52 -14.32
C TRP A 142 13.25 -1.03 -14.36
N LEU A 143 12.84 -0.27 -13.34
CA LEU A 143 13.18 1.16 -13.22
C LEU A 143 14.68 1.39 -13.08
N ILE A 144 15.39 0.55 -12.32
CA ILE A 144 16.85 0.60 -12.21
C ILE A 144 17.50 0.36 -13.58
N ALA A 145 17.03 -0.64 -14.34
CA ALA A 145 17.57 -0.96 -15.65
C ALA A 145 17.31 0.13 -16.70
N HIS A 146 16.25 0.93 -16.53
CA HIS A 146 15.86 2.03 -17.42
C HIS A 146 16.16 3.42 -16.83
N ALA A 147 17.05 3.49 -15.83
CA ALA A 147 17.32 4.73 -15.09
C ALA A 147 17.77 5.88 -15.98
N GLU A 148 18.57 5.61 -17.00
CA GLU A 148 19.03 6.63 -17.96
C GLU A 148 17.91 7.12 -18.87
N GLU A 149 17.02 6.23 -19.31
CA GLU A 149 15.89 6.55 -20.19
C GLU A 149 14.89 7.51 -19.53
N TYR A 150 14.64 7.30 -18.23
CA TYR A 150 13.68 8.08 -17.45
C TYR A 150 14.34 9.18 -16.62
N ASP A 151 15.66 9.35 -16.72
CA ASP A 151 16.44 10.34 -15.97
C ASP A 151 16.22 10.24 -14.44
N ILE A 152 16.20 9.01 -13.90
CA ILE A 152 15.95 8.73 -12.49
C ILE A 152 17.24 8.33 -11.74
N ASP A 153 17.21 8.57 -10.44
CA ASP A 153 18.26 8.19 -9.50
C ASP A 153 17.89 6.84 -8.82
N PRO A 154 18.56 5.73 -9.16
CA PRO A 154 18.28 4.43 -8.56
C PRO A 154 18.53 4.35 -7.04
N GLU A 155 19.32 5.28 -6.49
CA GLU A 155 19.60 5.35 -5.05
C GLU A 155 18.50 6.11 -4.29
N LYS A 156 17.56 6.75 -5.01
CA LYS A 156 16.48 7.55 -4.44
C LYS A 156 15.10 7.01 -4.80
N ILE A 157 14.91 5.71 -4.65
CA ILE A 157 13.62 5.05 -4.86
C ILE A 157 12.90 4.93 -3.53
N VAL A 158 11.73 5.56 -3.42
CA VAL A 158 10.79 5.45 -2.29
C VAL A 158 9.62 4.58 -2.72
N ILE A 159 9.27 3.60 -1.89
CA ILE A 159 8.08 2.76 -2.10
C ILE A 159 6.96 3.17 -1.17
N SER A 160 5.75 3.11 -1.67
CA SER A 160 4.54 3.50 -0.95
C SER A 160 3.37 2.62 -1.35
N GLY A 161 2.31 2.70 -0.58
CA GLY A 161 1.05 2.06 -0.93
C GLY A 161 0.00 2.24 0.13
N SER A 162 -1.21 1.80 -0.18
CA SER A 162 -2.34 1.79 0.74
C SER A 162 -2.77 0.38 1.11
N SER A 163 -3.13 0.12 2.38
CA SER A 163 -3.69 -1.18 2.82
C SER A 163 -2.82 -2.37 2.34
N ALA A 164 -3.34 -3.26 1.49
CA ALA A 164 -2.56 -4.37 0.91
C ALA A 164 -1.28 -3.91 0.20
N GLY A 165 -1.31 -2.79 -0.53
CA GLY A 165 -0.13 -2.20 -1.17
C GLY A 165 0.87 -1.65 -0.15
N ALA A 166 0.40 -1.11 0.98
CA ALA A 166 1.27 -0.70 2.08
C ALA A 166 1.93 -1.91 2.76
N ILE A 167 1.19 -3.02 2.90
CA ILE A 167 1.73 -4.29 3.40
C ILE A 167 2.80 -4.82 2.44
N ASN A 168 2.55 -4.79 1.13
CA ASN A 168 3.58 -5.15 0.14
C ASN A 168 4.85 -4.31 0.30
N SER A 169 4.72 -2.98 0.42
CA SER A 169 5.86 -2.08 0.59
C SER A 169 6.64 -2.34 1.89
N MET A 170 5.95 -2.57 3.00
CA MET A 170 6.57 -2.87 4.29
C MET A 170 7.25 -4.25 4.30
N ASN A 171 6.59 -5.28 3.75
CA ASN A 171 7.19 -6.60 3.62
C ASN A 171 8.35 -6.60 2.62
N ALA A 172 8.30 -5.78 1.55
CA ALA A 172 9.42 -5.62 0.63
C ALA A 172 10.67 -5.09 1.36
N GLU A 173 10.57 -4.02 2.14
CA GLU A 173 11.71 -3.54 2.92
C GLU A 173 12.17 -4.58 3.96
N TYR A 174 11.24 -5.24 4.65
CA TYR A 174 11.58 -6.28 5.61
C TYR A 174 12.34 -7.44 4.96
N TYR A 175 11.84 -7.95 3.82
CA TYR A 175 12.49 -9.03 3.06
C TYR A 175 13.89 -8.63 2.54
N LEU A 176 14.02 -7.38 2.11
CA LEU A 176 15.31 -6.86 1.69
C LEU A 176 16.31 -6.81 2.86
N CYS A 177 15.84 -6.39 4.04
CA CYS A 177 16.68 -6.30 5.25
C CYS A 177 17.04 -7.65 5.86
N THR A 178 16.25 -8.69 5.64
CA THR A 178 16.50 -10.05 6.16
C THR A 178 17.10 -11.00 5.12
N GLY A 179 17.47 -10.47 3.94
CA GLY A 179 18.04 -11.28 2.88
C GLY A 179 17.11 -12.39 2.40
N HIS A 180 15.80 -12.12 2.39
CA HIS A 180 14.80 -13.05 1.89
C HIS A 180 15.07 -13.43 0.42
N ARG A 181 14.70 -14.64 0.03
CA ARG A 181 14.91 -15.18 -1.32
C ARG A 181 14.40 -14.24 -2.42
N LEU A 182 13.18 -13.73 -2.27
CA LEU A 182 12.59 -12.84 -3.27
C LEU A 182 13.41 -11.57 -3.52
N ALA A 183 14.01 -10.98 -2.47
CA ALA A 183 14.87 -9.83 -2.63
C ALA A 183 16.13 -10.17 -3.40
N LYS A 184 16.80 -11.28 -3.04
CA LYS A 184 18.04 -11.73 -3.69
C LYS A 184 17.87 -12.11 -5.16
N GLU A 185 16.70 -12.64 -5.53
CA GLU A 185 16.42 -13.08 -6.89
C GLU A 185 16.00 -11.95 -7.82
N ASN A 186 15.47 -10.85 -7.28
CA ASN A 186 14.84 -9.80 -8.08
C ASN A 186 15.57 -8.45 -8.03
N LEU A 187 16.39 -8.18 -7.02
CA LEU A 187 17.05 -6.89 -6.86
C LEU A 187 18.57 -7.02 -6.99
N PRO A 188 19.27 -5.97 -7.46
CA PRO A 188 20.72 -5.94 -7.48
C PRO A 188 21.30 -6.12 -6.08
N GLU A 189 22.47 -6.79 -5.99
CA GLU A 189 23.21 -6.89 -4.74
C GLU A 189 23.55 -5.49 -4.19
N GLY A 190 23.32 -5.29 -2.89
CA GLY A 190 23.58 -4.02 -2.23
C GLY A 190 22.49 -2.96 -2.44
N PHE A 191 21.43 -3.25 -3.18
CA PHE A 191 20.32 -2.30 -3.35
C PHE A 191 19.64 -1.97 -2.03
N ASN A 192 19.20 -0.72 -1.89
CA ASN A 192 18.42 -0.23 -0.76
C ASN A 192 17.35 0.75 -1.26
N TYR A 193 16.17 0.68 -0.68
CA TYR A 193 15.19 1.76 -0.85
C TYR A 193 15.63 3.00 -0.07
N ALA A 194 15.29 4.18 -0.58
CA ALA A 194 15.54 5.45 0.11
C ALA A 194 14.50 5.75 1.20
N GLY A 195 13.34 5.11 1.13
CA GLY A 195 12.30 5.23 2.14
C GLY A 195 11.05 4.42 1.84
N VAL A 196 10.21 4.24 2.87
CA VAL A 196 8.88 3.60 2.75
C VAL A 196 7.82 4.52 3.31
N ILE A 197 6.72 4.72 2.55
CA ILE A 197 5.55 5.51 2.99
C ILE A 197 4.30 4.62 3.02
N PRO A 198 4.10 3.81 4.07
CA PRO A 198 2.93 2.93 4.17
C PRO A 198 1.71 3.68 4.72
N MET A 199 0.59 3.59 4.02
CA MET A 199 -0.71 4.13 4.41
C MET A 199 -1.60 2.97 4.90
N ALA A 200 -1.78 2.84 6.21
CA ALA A 200 -2.44 1.73 6.89
C ALA A 200 -1.81 0.36 6.53
N GLY A 201 -0.51 0.22 6.74
CA GLY A 201 0.27 -0.98 6.49
C GLY A 201 0.84 -1.60 7.76
N ALA A 202 1.29 -2.84 7.66
CA ALA A 202 2.01 -3.60 8.69
C ALA A 202 2.94 -4.61 8.00
N VAL A 203 3.94 -5.13 8.71
CA VAL A 203 4.66 -6.33 8.28
C VAL A 203 3.88 -7.55 8.76
N TYR A 204 3.59 -8.49 7.87
CA TYR A 204 2.94 -9.75 8.24
C TYR A 204 3.84 -10.95 7.91
N LEU A 205 3.90 -11.88 8.86
CA LEU A 205 4.63 -13.14 8.79
C LEU A 205 3.72 -14.29 9.20
N THR A 206 3.93 -15.48 8.65
CA THR A 206 3.09 -16.67 8.91
C THR A 206 3.85 -17.90 9.37
N GLY A 207 5.17 -17.81 9.56
CA GLY A 207 5.97 -18.90 10.13
C GLY A 207 5.68 -19.10 11.62
N GLU A 208 5.72 -20.33 12.09
CA GLU A 208 5.46 -20.65 13.51
C GLU A 208 6.40 -19.95 14.49
N ASN A 209 7.61 -19.60 14.04
CA ASN A 209 8.63 -18.93 14.84
C ASN A 209 8.71 -17.42 14.60
N ASP A 210 7.84 -16.86 13.76
CA ASP A 210 7.86 -15.44 13.36
C ASP A 210 7.16 -14.54 14.40
N THR A 211 7.42 -14.77 15.68
CA THR A 211 6.75 -14.10 16.80
C THR A 211 7.24 -12.68 17.07
N GLU A 212 8.31 -12.25 16.41
CA GLU A 212 8.92 -10.92 16.50
C GLU A 212 9.63 -10.58 15.18
N LEU A 213 9.77 -9.27 14.87
CA LEU A 213 10.60 -8.84 13.76
C LEU A 213 12.07 -8.86 14.15
N ARG A 214 12.89 -9.43 13.28
CA ARG A 214 14.36 -9.45 13.38
C ARG A 214 14.94 -8.83 12.14
N TRP A 215 15.74 -7.81 12.32
CA TRP A 215 16.37 -7.08 11.24
C TRP A 215 17.84 -7.44 11.16
N ASP A 216 18.28 -8.04 10.06
CA ASP A 216 19.70 -8.40 9.87
C ASP A 216 20.55 -7.16 9.53
N ARG A 217 19.90 -6.10 9.03
CA ARG A 217 20.48 -4.78 8.83
C ARG A 217 19.46 -3.68 9.16
N LYS A 218 19.93 -2.45 9.33
CA LYS A 218 19.05 -1.29 9.50
C LYS A 218 18.16 -1.12 8.28
N PRO A 219 16.84 -0.99 8.43
CA PRO A 219 15.95 -0.64 7.32
C PRO A 219 16.14 0.83 6.91
N CYS A 220 15.58 1.18 5.74
CA CYS A 220 15.49 2.57 5.31
C CYS A 220 14.53 3.37 6.20
N PRO A 221 14.58 4.72 6.16
CA PRO A 221 13.60 5.57 6.84
C PRO A 221 12.17 5.28 6.45
N MET A 222 11.21 5.46 7.39
CA MET A 222 9.80 5.18 7.15
C MET A 222 8.89 6.32 7.60
N CYS A 223 7.86 6.63 6.79
CA CYS A 223 6.81 7.59 7.14
C CYS A 223 5.45 6.89 7.17
N PHE A 224 4.98 6.58 8.36
CA PHE A 224 3.74 5.84 8.56
C PHE A 224 2.53 6.76 8.67
N PHE A 225 1.40 6.31 8.12
CA PHE A 225 0.08 6.88 8.34
C PHE A 225 -0.87 5.78 8.80
N HIS A 226 -1.42 5.87 10.03
CA HIS A 226 -2.24 4.79 10.56
C HIS A 226 -3.27 5.27 11.59
N GLY A 227 -4.47 4.67 11.55
CA GLY A 227 -5.48 4.83 12.58
C GLY A 227 -5.20 3.89 13.76
N SER A 228 -5.12 4.42 15.00
CA SER A 228 -4.77 3.57 16.15
C SER A 228 -5.86 2.59 16.58
N ALA A 229 -7.08 2.71 16.03
CA ALA A 229 -8.18 1.76 16.21
C ALA A 229 -8.53 1.01 14.91
N ASP A 230 -7.58 0.87 13.98
CA ASP A 230 -7.77 0.17 12.71
C ASP A 230 -8.13 -1.31 12.95
N PRO A 231 -9.34 -1.77 12.56
CA PRO A 231 -9.78 -3.15 12.76
C PRO A 231 -9.32 -4.10 11.64
N THR A 232 -8.70 -3.56 10.58
CA THR A 232 -8.36 -4.29 9.35
C THR A 232 -6.88 -4.63 9.29
N VAL A 233 -6.03 -3.64 9.56
CA VAL A 233 -4.57 -3.76 9.61
C VAL A 233 -4.09 -3.29 10.98
N THR A 234 -3.29 -4.09 11.66
CA THR A 234 -2.89 -3.80 13.04
C THR A 234 -2.05 -2.54 13.15
N PHE A 235 -2.34 -1.72 14.17
CA PHE A 235 -1.53 -0.56 14.53
C PHE A 235 -0.30 -0.93 15.38
N ASP A 236 -0.43 -1.92 16.25
CA ASP A 236 0.66 -2.41 17.11
C ASP A 236 1.01 -3.86 16.75
N VAL A 237 0.65 -4.83 17.54
CA VAL A 237 0.94 -6.25 17.30
C VAL A 237 -0.36 -7.05 17.21
N GLU A 238 -0.53 -7.81 16.13
CA GLU A 238 -1.56 -8.82 15.96
C GLU A 238 -0.95 -10.23 16.11
N ARG A 239 -1.60 -11.06 16.90
CA ARG A 239 -1.23 -12.49 17.03
C ARG A 239 -2.48 -13.34 16.88
N GLY A 240 -2.48 -14.24 15.94
CA GLY A 240 -3.59 -15.16 15.74
C GLY A 240 -3.92 -15.39 14.28
N ARG A 241 -4.91 -16.24 14.03
CA ARG A 241 -5.32 -16.62 12.66
C ARG A 241 -4.19 -17.18 11.78
N GLY A 242 -3.17 -17.81 12.40
CA GLY A 242 -2.01 -18.34 11.67
C GLY A 242 -1.09 -17.28 11.09
N ARG A 243 -1.06 -16.07 11.68
CA ARG A 243 -0.18 -14.97 11.28
C ARG A 243 0.21 -14.10 12.46
N TYR A 244 1.31 -13.39 12.29
CA TYR A 244 1.80 -12.33 13.15
C TYR A 244 1.83 -11.03 12.34
N GLY A 245 1.20 -9.98 12.87
CA GLY A 245 1.19 -8.64 12.27
C GLY A 245 1.95 -7.67 13.17
N PHE A 246 2.82 -6.87 12.57
CA PHE A 246 3.62 -5.86 13.25
C PHE A 246 3.32 -4.51 12.63
N GLY A 247 2.56 -3.71 13.34
CA GLY A 247 2.10 -2.41 12.88
C GLY A 247 3.12 -1.29 13.12
N PRO A 248 2.80 -0.09 12.64
CA PRO A 248 3.73 1.04 12.65
C PRO A 248 4.14 1.48 14.06
N TYR A 249 3.29 1.32 15.08
CA TYR A 249 3.65 1.65 16.46
C TYR A 249 4.75 0.73 16.99
N TYR A 250 4.63 -0.58 16.74
CA TYR A 250 5.68 -1.54 17.09
C TYR A 250 6.97 -1.27 16.31
N ILE A 251 6.87 -1.06 14.98
CA ILE A 251 8.03 -0.87 14.11
C ILE A 251 8.74 0.44 14.42
N SER A 252 8.03 1.54 14.65
CA SER A 252 8.65 2.84 14.98
C SER A 252 9.52 2.79 16.24
N ARG A 253 9.13 1.97 17.22
CA ARG A 253 9.93 1.74 18.43
C ARG A 253 11.22 0.96 18.13
N GLN A 254 11.17 0.01 17.20
CA GLN A 254 12.38 -0.68 16.74
C GLN A 254 13.28 0.25 15.93
N LEU A 255 12.71 1.09 15.03
CA LEU A 255 13.46 2.10 14.29
C LEU A 255 14.16 3.08 15.24
N TYR A 256 13.45 3.54 16.28
CA TYR A 256 14.03 4.38 17.31
C TYR A 256 15.24 3.72 18.01
N ALA A 257 15.09 2.45 18.41
CA ALA A 257 16.14 1.68 19.06
C ALA A 257 17.34 1.41 18.15
N MET A 258 17.12 1.31 16.83
CA MET A 258 18.18 1.12 15.83
C MET A 258 18.77 2.44 15.32
N ASP A 259 18.31 3.57 15.83
CA ASP A 259 18.72 4.89 15.35
C ASP A 259 18.48 5.06 13.83
N VAL A 260 17.25 4.79 13.41
CA VAL A 260 16.76 4.96 12.04
C VAL A 260 15.72 6.08 12.03
N PRO A 261 15.81 7.07 11.12
CA PRO A 261 14.82 8.14 11.01
C PRO A 261 13.43 7.61 10.69
N TYR A 262 12.40 8.19 11.31
CA TYR A 262 11.01 7.86 10.99
C TYR A 262 10.05 9.01 11.31
N MET A 263 8.89 8.97 10.69
CA MET A 263 7.71 9.76 11.05
C MET A 263 6.52 8.82 11.23
N LEU A 264 5.93 8.77 12.42
CA LEU A 264 4.67 8.08 12.68
C LEU A 264 3.56 9.12 12.81
N ASN A 265 2.66 9.15 11.83
CA ASN A 265 1.46 9.98 11.84
C ASN A 265 0.28 9.12 12.32
N GLU A 266 0.04 9.15 13.64
CA GLU A 266 -1.04 8.41 14.28
C GLU A 266 -2.34 9.23 14.22
N TYR A 267 -3.38 8.64 13.65
CA TYR A 267 -4.75 9.15 13.81
C TYR A 267 -5.40 8.45 14.99
N TYR A 268 -5.43 9.13 16.14
CA TYR A 268 -5.88 8.53 17.41
C TYR A 268 -7.36 8.16 17.36
N GLY A 269 -7.67 6.89 17.62
CA GLY A 269 -9.02 6.34 17.51
C GLY A 269 -9.56 6.21 16.09
N GLY A 270 -8.74 6.54 15.07
CA GLY A 270 -9.09 6.36 13.67
C GLY A 270 -9.08 4.90 13.24
N ASP A 271 -9.88 4.57 12.26
CA ASP A 271 -9.99 3.25 11.65
C ASP A 271 -9.07 3.10 10.42
N HIS A 272 -9.43 2.22 9.50
CA HIS A 272 -8.69 1.97 8.24
C HIS A 272 -8.72 3.13 7.23
N CYS A 273 -9.28 4.29 7.60
CA CYS A 273 -9.34 5.48 6.76
C CYS A 273 -7.97 6.01 6.33
N MET A 274 -6.94 5.80 7.16
CA MET A 274 -5.56 6.20 6.85
C MET A 274 -4.94 5.41 5.68
N ALA A 275 -5.65 4.44 5.12
CA ALA A 275 -5.28 3.84 3.84
C ALA A 275 -5.44 4.79 2.64
N LEU A 276 -6.32 5.80 2.74
CA LEU A 276 -6.64 6.70 1.63
C LEU A 276 -6.51 8.19 1.96
N LEU A 277 -6.71 8.59 3.22
CA LEU A 277 -6.66 10.01 3.61
C LEU A 277 -5.34 10.69 3.28
N PRO A 278 -4.16 10.04 3.43
CA PRO A 278 -2.89 10.69 3.14
C PRO A 278 -2.74 11.08 1.68
N ILE A 279 -3.30 10.31 0.75
CA ILE A 279 -3.29 10.61 -0.69
C ILE A 279 -3.92 11.98 -0.98
N LYS A 280 -4.87 12.41 -0.13
CA LYS A 280 -5.64 13.63 -0.37
C LYS A 280 -5.26 14.79 0.55
N TRP A 281 -4.87 14.53 1.79
CA TRP A 281 -4.80 15.60 2.81
C TRP A 281 -3.51 15.70 3.60
N PHE A 282 -2.58 14.75 3.49
CA PHE A 282 -1.35 14.74 4.30
C PHE A 282 -0.09 14.98 3.46
N TRP A 283 -0.20 15.84 2.46
CA TRP A 283 0.93 16.11 1.56
C TRP A 283 2.07 16.82 2.26
N ASN A 284 1.80 17.67 3.26
CA ASN A 284 2.84 18.36 4.03
C ASN A 284 3.71 17.37 4.81
N GLU A 285 3.11 16.31 5.36
CA GLU A 285 3.81 15.25 6.08
C GLU A 285 4.62 14.39 5.12
N ILE A 286 4.04 14.07 3.95
CA ILE A 286 4.74 13.35 2.87
C ILE A 286 5.93 14.19 2.40
N ASP A 287 5.73 15.46 2.08
CA ASP A 287 6.78 16.39 1.67
C ASP A 287 7.87 16.53 2.73
N SER A 288 7.47 16.70 3.99
CA SER A 288 8.43 16.82 5.10
C SER A 288 9.33 15.59 5.21
N PHE A 289 8.78 14.40 5.02
CA PHE A 289 9.55 13.17 5.00
C PHE A 289 10.48 13.10 3.78
N LEU A 290 9.96 13.34 2.59
CA LEU A 290 10.71 13.26 1.35
C LEU A 290 11.83 14.31 1.29
N ASP A 291 11.52 15.57 1.61
CA ASP A 291 12.50 16.67 1.48
C ASP A 291 13.56 16.63 2.60
N ARG A 292 13.16 16.37 3.84
CA ARG A 292 14.06 16.49 5.00
C ARG A 292 14.81 15.22 5.30
N ILE A 293 14.13 14.07 5.25
CA ILE A 293 14.73 12.79 5.62
C ILE A 293 15.34 12.13 4.37
N VAL A 294 14.53 11.89 3.31
CA VAL A 294 15.01 11.12 2.14
C VAL A 294 16.06 11.92 1.34
N LEU A 295 15.76 13.17 1.00
CA LEU A 295 16.65 13.98 0.18
C LEU A 295 17.67 14.74 1.02
N GLY A 296 17.25 15.25 2.19
CA GLY A 296 18.07 16.08 3.06
C GLY A 296 18.90 15.31 4.09
N GLY A 297 18.71 14.00 4.26
CA GLY A 297 19.48 13.15 5.18
C GLY A 297 19.33 13.53 6.66
N GLN A 298 18.25 14.25 7.05
CA GLN A 298 18.05 14.65 8.44
C GLN A 298 17.67 13.44 9.32
N ASP A 299 18.31 13.33 10.47
CA ASP A 299 17.96 12.33 11.49
C ASP A 299 16.79 12.84 12.32
N LEU A 300 15.57 12.54 11.86
CA LEU A 300 14.34 12.91 12.54
C LEU A 300 13.59 11.66 13.00
N LYS A 301 13.14 11.67 14.24
CA LYS A 301 12.31 10.65 14.85
C LYS A 301 11.06 11.31 15.42
N VAL A 302 9.94 11.19 14.72
CA VAL A 302 8.70 11.91 15.03
C VAL A 302 7.57 10.93 15.27
N HIS A 303 6.80 11.13 16.34
CA HIS A 303 5.51 10.52 16.55
C HIS A 303 4.48 11.64 16.71
N ALA A 304 3.78 11.95 15.64
CA ALA A 304 2.69 12.94 15.62
C ALA A 304 1.36 12.22 15.88
N VAL A 305 0.57 12.76 16.83
CA VAL A 305 -0.72 12.20 17.19
C VAL A 305 -1.80 13.23 16.88
N GLU A 306 -2.59 12.97 15.85
CA GLU A 306 -3.78 13.76 15.55
C GLU A 306 -4.94 13.22 16.36
N ARG A 307 -5.56 14.11 17.18
CA ARG A 307 -6.77 13.82 17.94
C ARG A 307 -7.90 14.68 17.40
N SER A 308 -8.79 14.10 16.63
CA SER A 308 -10.03 14.75 16.27
C SER A 308 -11.00 14.72 17.44
N SER A 309 -11.70 15.83 17.71
CA SER A 309 -12.82 15.87 18.66
C SER A 309 -14.02 15.04 18.20
N LYS A 310 -14.04 14.63 16.94
CA LYS A 310 -14.96 13.66 16.35
C LYS A 310 -14.10 12.59 15.72
N PRO A 311 -14.02 11.39 16.32
CA PRO A 311 -13.39 10.27 15.64
C PRO A 311 -14.01 10.16 14.25
N ARG A 312 -13.22 10.22 13.20
CA ARG A 312 -13.68 9.93 11.83
C ARG A 312 -13.84 8.41 11.66
N THR A 313 -14.46 7.78 12.66
CA THR A 313 -14.98 6.41 12.59
C THR A 313 -16.30 6.39 11.85
N ASP A 314 -16.83 7.59 11.56
CA ASP A 314 -18.05 7.69 10.78
C ASP A 314 -17.71 7.28 9.36
N ALA A 315 -18.51 6.58 9.05
CA ALA A 315 -19.18 6.18 7.90
C ALA A 315 -18.87 7.03 6.67
N ASN A 316 -18.59 8.25 6.85
CA ASN A 316 -18.51 9.28 5.81
C ASN A 316 -17.11 9.50 5.23
N TRP A 317 -16.05 8.95 5.82
CA TRP A 317 -14.71 9.15 5.26
C TRP A 317 -14.56 8.56 3.86
N LEU A 318 -15.10 7.34 3.65
CA LEU A 318 -15.07 6.69 2.35
C LEU A 318 -15.89 7.47 1.32
N ASP A 319 -17.05 8.00 1.74
CA ASP A 319 -17.88 8.89 0.89
C ASP A 319 -17.22 10.24 0.63
N THR A 320 -16.37 10.72 1.53
CA THR A 320 -15.59 11.95 1.31
C THR A 320 -14.48 11.72 0.27
N VAL A 321 -13.89 10.54 0.26
CA VAL A 321 -12.82 10.17 -0.67
C VAL A 321 -13.40 9.52 -1.92
N ARG A 322 -14.41 8.67 -1.75
CA ARG A 322 -15.14 7.96 -2.81
C ARG A 322 -16.65 8.02 -2.54
N PRO A 323 -17.33 9.10 -2.93
CA PRO A 323 -18.76 9.27 -2.67
C PRO A 323 -19.59 8.04 -3.09
N GLY A 324 -20.54 7.60 -2.26
CA GLY A 324 -21.45 6.46 -2.52
C GLY A 324 -20.88 5.06 -2.27
N GLN A 325 -19.59 4.89 -2.05
CA GLN A 325 -19.02 3.57 -1.72
C GLN A 325 -19.31 3.14 -0.28
N TYR A 326 -19.51 4.11 0.61
CA TYR A 326 -19.78 3.83 2.00
C TYR A 326 -21.07 3.03 2.23
N GLU A 327 -22.17 3.44 1.59
CA GLU A 327 -23.43 2.70 1.70
C GLU A 327 -23.32 1.28 1.11
N ALA A 328 -22.51 1.11 0.05
CA ALA A 328 -22.25 -0.21 -0.52
C ALA A 328 -21.46 -1.09 0.45
N VAL A 329 -20.43 -0.58 1.10
CA VAL A 329 -19.62 -1.31 2.09
C VAL A 329 -20.44 -1.64 3.34
N ASN A 330 -21.28 -0.74 3.84
CA ASN A 330 -22.14 -1.01 4.99
C ASN A 330 -23.28 -2.00 4.68
N ARG A 331 -23.83 -1.95 3.49
CA ARG A 331 -24.77 -2.98 3.05
C ARG A 331 -24.13 -4.37 3.05
N MET A 332 -22.86 -4.46 2.67
CA MET A 332 -22.10 -5.72 2.73
C MET A 332 -21.84 -6.17 4.19
N ARG A 333 -21.48 -5.25 5.09
CA ARG A 333 -21.24 -5.55 6.53
C ARG A 333 -22.52 -5.93 7.25
N GLY A 334 -23.65 -5.29 6.95
CA GLY A 334 -24.95 -5.56 7.56
C GLY A 334 -25.57 -6.89 7.15
N GLN A 335 -25.21 -7.44 6.00
CA GLN A 335 -25.71 -8.72 5.51
C GLN A 335 -24.89 -9.93 5.94
N GLY A 336 -23.70 -9.72 6.56
CA GLY A 336 -22.74 -10.75 6.95
C GLY A 336 -22.68 -11.10 8.46
N ALA A 337 -23.44 -10.42 9.32
CA ALA A 337 -23.43 -10.67 10.76
C ALA A 337 -24.67 -11.46 11.19
N PRO A 338 -24.57 -12.77 11.54
CA PRO A 338 -25.63 -13.42 12.30
C PRO A 338 -25.55 -12.92 13.74
N GLY A 339 -26.53 -12.09 14.15
CA GLY A 339 -26.97 -11.95 15.52
C GLY A 339 -25.97 -11.46 16.55
N GLY A 340 -25.58 -10.19 16.49
CA GLY A 340 -25.07 -9.48 17.67
C GLY A 340 -26.22 -8.72 18.36
N ARG A 341 -26.63 -9.16 19.54
CA ARG A 341 -27.60 -8.43 20.39
C ARG A 341 -27.05 -7.06 20.75
N PRO A 342 -27.89 -6.01 20.81
CA PRO A 342 -27.45 -4.73 21.35
C PRO A 342 -27.12 -4.88 22.83
N GLN A 343 -25.90 -4.61 23.21
CA GLN A 343 -25.58 -4.39 24.63
C GLN A 343 -26.04 -2.99 25.01
N ASN A 344 -27.21 -2.91 25.66
CA ASN A 344 -27.59 -1.78 26.50
C ASN A 344 -26.69 -1.79 27.73
N ARG A 345 -25.89 -0.75 27.87
CA ARG A 345 -25.67 0.10 29.05
C ARG A 345 -24.38 0.89 28.90
#